data_da6e4e15f03e3b0c6dbcf0c85ed36376
#
_entry.id   da6e4e15f03e3b0c6dbcf0c85ed36376
#
_cell.length_a   1.000
_cell.length_b   1.000
_cell.length_c   1.000
_cell.angle_alpha   90.00
_cell.angle_beta   90.00
_cell.angle_gamma   90.00
#
_symmetry.space_group_name_H-M   'P 1'
#
loop_
_entity.id
_entity.type
_entity.pdbx_description
1 polymer ?
#
loop_
_entity_poly.entity_id
_entity_poly.type
_entity_poly.pdbx_seq_one_letter_code
_entity_poly.pdbx_strand_id
1 'polypeptide(L)'
;QVCMNALNPSAVAPMAAGYPAQDYKRLMARARDAGIGTICIRVLAGGALSGEMDRHPRGWAVVPPIGSGSDYARDVERARRFRPLVEEGHAASLAELAIRYALAQPSLSTTQVGVATFEQVAGAIEAIEKGPLSPAALVRVRDIQQTFVGEPR
;
A
#
# COMPACT_ATOMS: atom_id res chain seq x y z
N GLN A 1 14.15 -2.55 6.71
CA GLN A 1 13.15 -2.25 5.68
C GLN A 1 12.15 -3.38 5.57
N VAL A 2 10.85 -3.07 5.49
CA VAL A 2 9.78 -4.06 5.37
C VAL A 2 8.75 -3.57 4.36
N CYS A 3 8.29 -4.48 3.49
CA CYS A 3 7.19 -4.18 2.58
C CYS A 3 5.87 -4.06 3.33
N MET A 4 5.13 -2.98 3.09
CA MET A 4 3.77 -2.80 3.58
C MET A 4 3.02 -1.84 2.67
N ASN A 5 1.81 -2.18 2.31
CA ASN A 5 0.91 -1.35 1.50
C ASN A 5 -0.54 -1.81 1.65
N ALA A 6 -1.47 -1.13 0.97
CA ALA A 6 -2.89 -1.47 1.05
C ALA A 6 -3.26 -2.85 0.48
N LEU A 7 -2.44 -3.44 -0.39
CA LEU A 7 -2.62 -4.82 -0.87
C LEU A 7 -2.00 -5.85 0.09
N ASN A 8 -1.03 -5.46 0.91
CA ASN A 8 -0.41 -6.35 1.89
C ASN A 8 -0.19 -5.63 3.23
N PRO A 9 -1.14 -5.69 4.16
CA PRO A 9 -1.03 -5.10 5.49
C PRO A 9 -0.30 -5.98 6.51
N SER A 10 0.19 -7.16 6.16
CA SER A 10 0.66 -8.19 7.09
C SER A 10 1.82 -7.78 7.99
N ALA A 11 2.59 -6.76 7.59
CA ALA A 11 3.68 -6.24 8.42
C ALA A 11 3.17 -5.45 9.66
N VAL A 12 1.94 -4.97 9.63
CA VAL A 12 1.33 -4.15 10.70
C VAL A 12 0.08 -4.80 11.33
N ALA A 13 -0.63 -5.65 10.59
CA ALA A 13 -1.88 -6.28 11.01
C ALA A 13 -1.84 -7.81 10.84
N PRO A 14 -2.65 -8.57 11.59
CA PRO A 14 -2.81 -10.00 11.34
C PRO A 14 -3.45 -10.23 9.97
N MET A 15 -3.03 -11.32 9.30
CA MET A 15 -3.59 -11.74 8.02
C MET A 15 -4.61 -12.85 8.20
N ALA A 16 -5.70 -12.77 7.45
CA ALA A 16 -6.64 -13.88 7.32
C ALA A 16 -5.99 -15.06 6.56
N ALA A 17 -6.35 -16.28 6.92
CA ALA A 17 -5.95 -17.46 6.16
C ALA A 17 -6.46 -17.36 4.71
N GLY A 18 -5.62 -17.70 3.73
CA GLY A 18 -5.98 -17.59 2.32
C GLY A 18 -5.85 -16.19 1.73
N TYR A 19 -5.28 -15.23 2.44
CA TYR A 19 -4.99 -13.91 1.87
C TYR A 19 -3.87 -14.00 0.81
N PRO A 20 -4.00 -13.36 -0.38
CA PRO A 20 -3.13 -13.60 -1.53
C PRO A 20 -1.82 -12.81 -1.49
N ALA A 21 -1.18 -12.70 -0.35
CA ALA A 21 0.10 -12.01 -0.19
C ALA A 21 1.01 -12.74 0.81
N GLN A 22 2.30 -12.38 0.80
CA GLN A 22 3.23 -12.89 1.80
C GLN A 22 2.88 -12.38 3.19
N ASP A 23 2.81 -13.28 4.17
CA ASP A 23 2.58 -12.89 5.56
C ASP A 23 3.90 -12.53 6.25
N TYR A 24 4.06 -11.25 6.61
CA TYR A 24 5.19 -10.73 7.40
C TYR A 24 4.97 -10.83 8.92
N LYS A 25 3.89 -11.48 9.37
CA LYS A 25 3.63 -11.81 10.78
C LYS A 25 3.77 -10.60 11.71
N ARG A 26 3.22 -9.46 11.28
CA ARG A 26 3.25 -8.19 12.03
C ARG A 26 4.67 -7.71 12.38
N LEU A 27 5.63 -7.94 11.49
CA LEU A 27 7.05 -7.64 11.76
C LEU A 27 7.28 -6.18 12.16
N MET A 28 6.62 -5.21 11.52
CA MET A 28 6.76 -3.78 11.89
C MET A 28 6.17 -3.48 13.27
N ALA A 29 5.02 -4.06 13.61
CA ALA A 29 4.44 -3.90 14.94
C ALA A 29 5.37 -4.47 16.03
N ARG A 30 5.91 -5.66 15.80
CA ARG A 30 6.88 -6.29 16.71
C ARG A 30 8.19 -5.50 16.83
N ALA A 31 8.68 -4.92 15.73
CA ALA A 31 9.88 -4.08 15.75
C ALA A 31 9.64 -2.82 16.60
N ARG A 32 8.50 -2.15 16.41
CA ARG A 32 8.12 -0.99 17.24
C ARG A 32 8.07 -1.37 18.73
N ASP A 33 7.43 -2.49 19.06
CA ASP A 33 7.31 -2.95 20.46
C ASP A 33 8.68 -3.28 21.08
N ALA A 34 9.68 -3.60 20.25
CA ALA A 34 11.07 -3.79 20.66
C ALA A 34 11.93 -2.50 20.55
N GLY A 35 11.33 -1.33 20.29
CA GLY A 35 12.06 -0.06 20.16
C GLY A 35 12.91 0.07 18.88
N ILE A 36 12.64 -0.75 17.87
CA ILE A 36 13.39 -0.77 16.60
C ILE A 36 12.67 0.10 15.56
N GLY A 37 13.39 1.06 14.99
CA GLY A 37 12.91 1.89 13.89
C GLY A 37 12.69 1.07 12.61
N THR A 38 11.61 1.38 11.89
CA THR A 38 11.22 0.68 10.66
C THR A 38 11.13 1.62 9.47
N ILE A 39 11.51 1.11 8.29
CA ILE A 39 11.33 1.79 7.00
C ILE A 39 10.32 0.99 6.19
N CYS A 40 9.18 1.60 5.89
CA CYS A 40 8.19 1.03 4.97
C CYS A 40 8.67 1.20 3.53
N ILE A 41 8.70 0.12 2.78
CA ILE A 41 8.97 0.12 1.34
C ILE A 41 7.79 -0.49 0.57
N ARG A 42 7.78 -0.31 -0.76
CA ARG A 42 6.73 -0.82 -1.66
C ARG A 42 5.34 -0.25 -1.37
N VAL A 43 5.26 0.98 -0.91
CA VAL A 43 4.00 1.67 -0.58
C VAL A 43 3.00 1.63 -1.74
N LEU A 44 3.49 1.77 -2.98
CA LEU A 44 2.67 1.69 -4.20
C LEU A 44 2.61 0.27 -4.82
N ALA A 45 3.03 -0.77 -4.10
CA ALA A 45 3.04 -2.16 -4.61
C ALA A 45 3.71 -2.29 -5.99
N GLY A 46 4.88 -1.66 -6.17
CA GLY A 46 5.58 -1.64 -7.45
C GLY A 46 4.87 -0.87 -8.57
N GLY A 47 3.95 0.01 -8.21
CA GLY A 47 3.12 0.80 -9.12
C GLY A 47 1.67 0.35 -9.20
N ALA A 48 1.32 -0.86 -8.79
CA ALA A 48 -0.04 -1.38 -8.90
C ALA A 48 -1.09 -0.51 -8.20
N LEU A 49 -0.74 0.11 -7.07
CA LEU A 49 -1.62 1.02 -6.31
C LEU A 49 -1.78 2.41 -6.95
N SER A 50 -1.23 2.66 -8.15
CA SER A 50 -1.69 3.77 -8.99
C SER A 50 -2.98 3.44 -9.75
N GLY A 51 -3.29 2.14 -9.90
CA GLY A 51 -4.40 1.66 -10.73
C GLY A 51 -4.06 1.57 -12.23
N GLU A 52 -2.81 1.91 -12.62
CA GLU A 52 -2.34 1.87 -14.00
C GLU A 52 -1.80 0.49 -14.35
N MET A 53 -2.21 -0.02 -15.52
CA MET A 53 -1.76 -1.32 -16.01
C MET A 53 -0.33 -1.26 -16.52
N ASP A 54 0.05 -0.14 -17.13
CA ASP A 54 1.38 0.08 -17.66
C ASP A 54 2.23 0.86 -16.66
N ARG A 55 3.41 0.33 -16.38
CA ARG A 55 4.39 1.05 -15.56
C ARG A 55 5.03 2.18 -16.37
N HIS A 56 5.35 3.27 -15.70
CA HIS A 56 6.05 4.38 -16.34
C HIS A 56 7.38 3.88 -16.96
N PRO A 57 7.76 4.28 -18.20
CA PRO A 57 8.97 3.79 -18.89
C PRO A 57 10.29 4.02 -18.12
N ARG A 58 10.34 5.04 -17.26
CA ARG A 58 11.50 5.30 -16.36
C ARG A 58 11.45 4.48 -15.07
N GLY A 59 10.36 3.75 -14.81
CA GLY A 59 10.25 2.83 -13.69
C GLY A 59 10.99 1.52 -13.97
N TRP A 60 11.20 0.71 -12.94
CA TRP A 60 11.74 -0.63 -13.12
C TRP A 60 10.74 -1.51 -13.89
N ALA A 61 11.20 -2.05 -15.00
CA ALA A 61 10.38 -2.92 -15.85
C ALA A 61 9.95 -4.21 -15.12
N VAL A 62 10.83 -4.76 -14.29
CA VAL A 62 10.55 -5.98 -13.50
C VAL A 62 10.71 -5.65 -12.03
N VAL A 63 9.60 -5.63 -11.31
CA VAL A 63 9.59 -5.45 -9.85
C VAL A 63 9.31 -6.80 -9.21
N PRO A 64 10.21 -7.33 -8.37
CA PRO A 64 9.93 -8.57 -7.64
C PRO A 64 8.62 -8.47 -6.86
N PRO A 65 7.81 -9.53 -6.79
CA PRO A 65 6.53 -9.55 -6.09
C PRO A 65 6.69 -9.60 -4.57
N ILE A 66 7.47 -8.65 -4.03
CA ILE A 66 7.71 -8.48 -2.61
C ILE A 66 6.64 -7.52 -2.06
N GLY A 67 5.85 -7.98 -1.11
CA GLY A 67 4.82 -7.15 -0.47
C GLY A 67 3.55 -6.97 -1.30
N SER A 68 3.36 -7.80 -2.33
CA SER A 68 2.18 -7.85 -3.18
C SER A 68 1.99 -9.28 -3.71
N GLY A 69 1.07 -9.49 -4.63
CA GLY A 69 0.92 -10.76 -5.35
C GLY A 69 2.05 -11.01 -6.35
N SER A 70 2.04 -12.18 -6.98
CA SER A 70 3.02 -12.57 -7.99
C SER A 70 2.68 -12.02 -9.39
N ASP A 71 1.47 -11.51 -9.57
CA ASP A 71 0.92 -11.03 -10.84
C ASP A 71 0.56 -9.54 -10.73
N TYR A 72 1.28 -8.70 -11.50
CA TYR A 72 1.07 -7.26 -11.48
C TYR A 72 -0.34 -6.86 -11.94
N ALA A 73 -0.88 -7.52 -12.96
CA ALA A 73 -2.22 -7.20 -13.46
C ALA A 73 -3.28 -7.46 -12.38
N ARG A 74 -3.19 -8.57 -11.66
CA ARG A 74 -4.07 -8.85 -10.53
C ARG A 74 -3.92 -7.84 -9.38
N ASP A 75 -2.70 -7.42 -9.10
CA ASP A 75 -2.48 -6.38 -8.10
C ASP A 75 -3.12 -5.05 -8.50
N VAL A 76 -3.08 -4.69 -9.80
CA VAL A 76 -3.79 -3.52 -10.32
C VAL A 76 -5.31 -3.69 -10.21
N GLU A 77 -5.85 -4.86 -10.52
CA GLU A 77 -7.29 -5.13 -10.36
C GLU A 77 -7.72 -5.00 -8.89
N ARG A 78 -6.95 -5.54 -7.95
CA ARG A 78 -7.20 -5.38 -6.51
C ARG A 78 -7.11 -3.91 -6.10
N ALA A 79 -6.09 -3.19 -6.58
CA ALA A 79 -5.93 -1.77 -6.32
C ALA A 79 -7.14 -0.94 -6.79
N ARG A 80 -7.71 -1.28 -7.94
CA ARG A 80 -8.91 -0.62 -8.49
C ARG A 80 -10.16 -0.81 -7.63
N ARG A 81 -10.22 -1.82 -6.77
CA ARG A 81 -11.33 -1.98 -5.81
C ARG A 81 -11.36 -0.89 -4.74
N PHE A 82 -10.26 -0.16 -4.56
CA PHE A 82 -10.23 1.02 -3.68
C PHE A 82 -10.77 2.29 -4.33
N ARG A 83 -11.11 2.31 -5.64
CA ARG A 83 -11.66 3.48 -6.34
C ARG A 83 -12.87 4.12 -5.64
N PRO A 84 -13.82 3.38 -5.05
CA PRO A 84 -14.92 4.00 -4.32
C PRO A 84 -14.46 4.98 -3.23
N LEU A 85 -13.32 4.73 -2.57
CA LEU A 85 -12.80 5.67 -1.58
C LEU A 85 -12.30 6.99 -2.22
N VAL A 86 -11.85 6.95 -3.46
CA VAL A 86 -11.48 8.16 -4.22
C VAL A 86 -12.75 8.91 -4.64
N GLU A 87 -13.75 8.19 -5.15
CA GLU A 87 -15.05 8.75 -5.55
C GLU A 87 -15.81 9.36 -4.37
N GLU A 88 -15.68 8.78 -3.18
CA GLU A 88 -16.22 9.26 -1.91
C GLU A 88 -15.41 10.47 -1.33
N GLY A 89 -14.29 10.85 -1.95
CA GLY A 89 -13.48 12.01 -1.54
C GLY A 89 -12.50 11.73 -0.39
N HIS A 90 -12.24 10.48 -0.03
CA HIS A 90 -11.25 10.15 1.00
C HIS A 90 -9.80 10.37 0.55
N ALA A 91 -9.56 10.35 -0.76
CA ALA A 91 -8.30 10.67 -1.41
C ALA A 91 -8.56 11.19 -2.83
N ALA A 92 -7.65 11.95 -3.42
CA ALA A 92 -7.78 12.44 -4.79
C ALA A 92 -7.37 11.39 -5.84
N SER A 93 -6.60 10.36 -5.44
CA SER A 93 -6.17 9.28 -6.32
C SER A 93 -5.87 8.01 -5.53
N LEU A 94 -5.74 6.87 -6.22
CA LEU A 94 -5.31 5.61 -5.61
C LEU A 94 -3.88 5.71 -5.05
N ALA A 95 -2.99 6.44 -5.73
CA ALA A 95 -1.62 6.66 -5.24
C ALA A 95 -1.61 7.49 -3.95
N GLU A 96 -2.40 8.55 -3.87
CA GLU A 96 -2.59 9.34 -2.64
C GLU A 96 -3.16 8.45 -1.52
N LEU A 97 -4.18 7.66 -1.82
CA LEU A 97 -4.78 6.73 -0.86
C LEU A 97 -3.72 5.78 -0.28
N ALA A 98 -2.87 5.19 -1.13
CA ALA A 98 -1.84 4.26 -0.71
C ALA A 98 -0.77 4.92 0.18
N ILE A 99 -0.34 6.13 -0.13
CA ILE A 99 0.62 6.90 0.67
C ILE A 99 0.00 7.23 2.04
N ARG A 100 -1.20 7.79 2.05
CA ARG A 100 -1.90 8.18 3.29
C ARG A 100 -2.33 6.97 4.13
N TYR A 101 -2.59 5.82 3.50
CA TYR A 101 -2.77 4.55 4.20
C TYR A 101 -1.49 4.15 4.98
N ALA A 102 -0.32 4.26 4.34
CA ALA A 102 0.95 3.98 5.01
C ALA A 102 1.18 4.94 6.18
N LEU A 103 0.96 6.24 5.99
CA LEU A 103 1.10 7.25 7.05
C LEU A 103 0.18 7.00 8.25
N ALA A 104 -0.94 6.32 8.06
CA ALA A 104 -1.88 5.99 9.13
C ALA A 104 -1.41 4.82 10.04
N GLN A 105 -0.28 4.18 9.73
CA GLN A 105 0.19 3.02 10.48
C GLN A 105 1.14 3.45 11.61
N PRO A 106 0.75 3.30 12.88
CA PRO A 106 1.54 3.78 14.02
C PRO A 106 2.84 3.01 14.24
N SER A 107 3.01 1.88 13.55
CA SER A 107 4.22 1.05 13.66
C SER A 107 5.33 1.45 12.69
N LEU A 108 5.10 2.45 11.83
CA LEU A 108 6.09 2.95 10.88
C LEU A 108 6.87 4.12 11.48
N SER A 109 8.20 4.07 11.33
CA SER A 109 9.07 5.21 11.66
C SER A 109 9.23 6.13 10.45
N THR A 110 9.32 5.56 9.26
CA THR A 110 9.40 6.30 7.98
C THR A 110 8.90 5.48 6.81
N THR A 111 8.59 6.17 5.72
CA THR A 111 8.02 5.58 4.51
C THR A 111 8.82 6.04 3.30
N GLN A 112 9.21 5.08 2.45
CA GLN A 112 9.92 5.33 1.21
C GLN A 112 8.97 5.14 0.02
N VAL A 113 8.74 6.21 -0.74
CA VAL A 113 7.92 6.20 -1.95
C VAL A 113 8.81 6.22 -3.18
N GLY A 114 8.64 5.25 -4.09
CA GLY A 114 9.31 5.25 -5.39
C GLY A 114 8.58 6.18 -6.36
N VAL A 115 9.33 7.00 -7.07
CA VAL A 115 8.81 7.97 -8.06
C VAL A 115 9.64 7.90 -9.34
N ALA A 116 9.02 8.24 -10.48
CA ALA A 116 9.65 8.25 -11.79
C ALA A 116 9.64 9.65 -12.45
N THR A 117 8.82 10.58 -11.97
CA THR A 117 8.68 11.94 -12.50
C THR A 117 8.56 12.98 -11.39
N PHE A 118 8.76 14.26 -11.74
CA PHE A 118 8.58 15.36 -10.79
C PHE A 118 7.12 15.51 -10.33
N GLU A 119 6.16 15.25 -11.20
CA GLU A 119 4.74 15.29 -10.88
C GLU A 119 4.39 14.24 -9.82
N GLN A 120 5.01 13.06 -9.88
CA GLN A 120 4.85 12.02 -8.85
C GLN A 120 5.48 12.44 -7.51
N VAL A 121 6.61 13.16 -7.53
CA VAL A 121 7.19 13.74 -6.31
C VAL A 121 6.23 14.79 -5.71
N ALA A 122 5.73 15.72 -6.54
CA ALA A 122 4.79 16.75 -6.09
C ALA A 122 3.52 16.11 -5.49
N GLY A 123 2.91 15.15 -6.18
CA GLY A 123 1.74 14.44 -5.68
C GLY A 123 2.00 13.64 -4.40
N ALA A 124 3.21 13.10 -4.22
CA ALA A 124 3.57 12.43 -2.97
C ALA A 124 3.69 13.43 -1.81
N ILE A 125 4.27 14.61 -2.04
CA ILE A 125 4.36 15.69 -1.06
C ILE A 125 2.95 16.15 -0.65
N GLU A 126 2.07 16.43 -1.62
CA GLU A 126 0.67 16.83 -1.37
C GLU A 126 -0.08 15.76 -0.55
N ALA A 127 0.14 14.47 -0.84
CA ALA A 127 -0.45 13.37 -0.07
C ALA A 127 0.04 13.37 1.38
N ILE A 128 1.33 13.65 1.61
CA ILE A 128 1.93 13.73 2.95
C ILE A 128 1.38 14.93 3.72
N GLU A 129 1.23 16.09 3.09
CA GLU A 129 0.69 17.30 3.70
C GLU A 129 -0.77 17.14 4.15
N LYS A 130 -1.57 16.35 3.42
CA LYS A 130 -2.93 15.98 3.82
C LYS A 130 -2.99 15.04 5.04
N GLY A 131 -1.86 14.45 5.42
CA GLY A 131 -1.75 13.55 6.56
C GLY A 131 -2.36 12.15 6.34
N PRO A 132 -2.50 11.35 7.39
CA PRO A 132 -2.99 9.99 7.30
C PRO A 132 -4.45 9.92 6.82
N LEU A 133 -4.88 8.76 6.34
CA LEU A 133 -6.28 8.47 6.07
C LEU A 133 -7.09 8.57 7.37
N SER A 134 -8.34 9.02 7.24
CA SER A 134 -9.27 9.08 8.37
C SER A 134 -9.59 7.67 8.90
N PRO A 135 -9.99 7.55 10.18
CA PRO A 135 -10.43 6.26 10.74
C PRO A 135 -11.55 5.59 9.92
N ALA A 136 -12.50 6.39 9.39
CA ALA A 136 -13.57 5.88 8.54
C ALA A 136 -13.03 5.28 7.23
N ALA A 137 -12.12 5.97 6.56
CA ALA A 137 -11.47 5.45 5.35
C ALA A 137 -10.67 4.16 5.64
N LEU A 138 -9.99 4.08 6.79
CA LEU A 138 -9.25 2.88 7.20
C LEU A 138 -10.17 1.67 7.43
N VAL A 139 -11.37 1.88 7.94
CA VAL A 139 -12.38 0.80 8.04
C VAL A 139 -12.74 0.29 6.65
N ARG A 140 -13.06 1.20 5.72
CA ARG A 140 -13.40 0.85 4.33
C ARG A 140 -12.25 0.13 3.61
N VAL A 141 -10.99 0.56 3.84
CA VAL A 141 -9.82 -0.16 3.30
C VAL A 141 -9.78 -1.60 3.81
N ARG A 142 -10.01 -1.82 5.11
CA ARG A 142 -10.05 -3.19 5.68
C ARG A 142 -11.17 -4.03 5.10
N ASP A 143 -12.35 -3.47 4.92
CA ASP A 143 -13.50 -4.17 4.31
C ASP A 143 -13.15 -4.64 2.89
N ILE A 144 -12.52 -3.79 2.09
CA ILE A 144 -12.06 -4.14 0.74
C ILE A 144 -10.97 -5.21 0.81
N GLN A 145 -10.03 -5.11 1.72
CA GLN A 145 -8.98 -6.12 1.92
C GLN A 145 -9.55 -7.50 2.23
N GLN A 146 -10.67 -7.60 2.95
CA GLN A 146 -11.32 -8.89 3.21
C GLN A 146 -11.84 -9.55 1.93
N THR A 147 -12.18 -8.77 0.90
CA THR A 147 -12.63 -9.34 -0.40
C THR A 147 -11.52 -10.05 -1.17
N PHE A 148 -10.26 -9.90 -0.78
CA PHE A 148 -9.13 -10.57 -1.42
C PHE A 148 -8.91 -12.01 -0.91
N VAL A 149 -9.50 -12.36 0.23
CA VAL A 149 -9.33 -13.69 0.84
C VAL A 149 -9.85 -14.79 -0.10
N GLY A 150 -9.03 -15.81 -0.33
CA GLY A 150 -9.34 -16.91 -1.23
C GLY A 150 -8.95 -16.68 -2.70
N GLU A 151 -8.51 -15.48 -3.05
CA GLU A 151 -7.98 -15.23 -4.39
C GLU A 151 -6.59 -15.85 -4.58
N PRO A 152 -6.21 -16.22 -5.82
CA PRO A 152 -4.85 -16.70 -6.11
C PRO A 152 -3.83 -15.57 -5.86
N ARG A 153 -2.67 -16.00 -5.35
CA ARG A 153 -1.52 -15.11 -5.13
C ARG A 153 -0.87 -14.68 -6.44
#